data_c5a716ff4e7e95d3c926e75fc57e5f06
#
_entry.id   c5a716ff4e7e95d3c926e75fc57e5f06
#
_cell.length_a   1.000
_cell.length_b   1.000
_cell.length_c   1.000
_cell.angle_alpha   90.00
_cell.angle_beta   90.00
_cell.angle_gamma   90.00
#
_symmetry.space_group_name_H-M   'P 1'
#
loop_
_entity.id
_entity.type
_entity.pdbx_description
1 polymer ?
#
loop_
_entity_poly.entity_id
_entity_poly.type
_entity_poly.pdbx_seq_one_letter_code
_entity_poly.pdbx_strand_id
1 'polypeptide(L)'
;MLYTTLGLLAYAERPWRRDPAEIMPDGDIYSAAPEARAETVQSAFEAGVRLFHAAHEREAASLGTSLRTLELRSQIFLSTTDGDALDRCPDTEAGGAEAVTRAIARKCELLGVETLDLFLLYDFRPETHTSARITGALHALDAAREAGTVRWIGATCYGAYDALADVLEAGLPLDAVFVRFNFWDQGAAVRLLPLCRARGITALATQTFSWVGGVPFMRFPNTWRYRNLTKNFYGFTAAQAHLYWVSQQPNVDGVVVSMQTLEQITENISALSIEKVPAGLESLFESFAEAITRTREGWRGLLQDEQWEIRTAAEAYLPGKRR
;
A
#
# COMPACT_ATOMS: atom_id res chain seq x y z
N MET A 1 -14.27 11.74 6.30
CA MET A 1 -13.67 12.35 5.12
C MET A 1 -12.76 11.30 4.50
N LEU A 2 -13.14 10.73 3.37
CA LEU A 2 -12.34 9.71 2.69
C LEU A 2 -11.24 10.43 1.93
N TYR A 3 -10.00 10.23 2.33
CA TYR A 3 -8.85 10.64 1.55
C TYR A 3 -8.48 9.48 0.62
N THR A 4 -8.74 9.62 -0.65
CA THR A 4 -8.17 8.72 -1.64
C THR A 4 -6.73 9.12 -1.86
N THR A 5 -5.84 8.21 -1.58
CA THR A 5 -4.43 8.44 -1.76
C THR A 5 -3.96 7.66 -2.96
N LEU A 6 -3.36 8.37 -3.88
CA LEU A 6 -2.61 7.76 -4.97
C LEU A 6 -1.23 7.37 -4.47
N GLY A 7 -1.04 6.08 -4.24
CA GLY A 7 0.28 5.54 -4.41
C GLY A 7 0.48 5.27 -5.90
N LEU A 8 1.39 5.94 -6.53
CA LEU A 8 1.90 5.56 -7.84
C LEU A 8 2.84 4.37 -7.67
N LEU A 9 2.36 3.32 -7.03
CA LEU A 9 3.09 2.08 -6.88
C LEU A 9 3.01 1.33 -8.20
N ALA A 10 4.08 1.36 -8.92
CA ALA A 10 4.32 0.31 -9.88
C ALA A 10 4.50 -0.99 -9.13
N TYR A 11 3.62 -1.88 -9.36
CA TYR A 11 3.76 -3.28 -9.00
C TYR A 11 5.01 -3.92 -9.59
N ALA A 12 5.62 -3.28 -10.59
CA ALA A 12 6.79 -3.74 -11.33
C ALA A 12 8.06 -3.90 -10.49
N GLU A 13 8.13 -3.32 -9.30
CA GLU A 13 9.41 -3.25 -8.61
C GLU A 13 9.59 -4.12 -7.38
N ARG A 14 8.60 -4.83 -6.94
CA ARG A 14 8.96 -5.94 -6.08
C ARG A 14 9.55 -7.02 -6.96
N PRO A 15 10.81 -7.38 -6.74
CA PRO A 15 11.41 -8.49 -7.43
C PRO A 15 10.75 -9.77 -6.90
N TRP A 16 9.60 -10.08 -7.37
CA TRP A 16 9.03 -11.40 -7.26
C TRP A 16 9.85 -12.32 -8.16
N ARG A 17 11.16 -12.36 -7.93
CA ARG A 17 12.15 -13.26 -8.52
C ARG A 17 12.00 -13.62 -10.00
N ARG A 18 11.27 -12.82 -10.79
CA ARG A 18 11.14 -12.94 -12.24
C ARG A 18 11.53 -11.64 -12.91
N ASP A 19 11.96 -11.75 -14.15
CA ASP A 19 12.23 -10.60 -14.99
C ASP A 19 10.99 -9.69 -15.04
N PRO A 20 11.10 -8.41 -14.70
CA PRO A 20 9.99 -7.46 -14.84
C PRO A 20 9.34 -7.47 -16.22
N ALA A 21 10.08 -7.75 -17.28
CA ALA A 21 9.59 -7.90 -18.64
C ALA A 21 8.63 -9.10 -18.81
N GLU A 22 8.77 -10.17 -18.01
CA GLU A 22 7.84 -11.31 -18.03
C GLU A 22 6.52 -11.04 -17.31
N ILE A 23 6.51 -10.05 -16.40
CA ILE A 23 5.34 -9.72 -15.57
C ILE A 23 4.49 -8.63 -16.21
N MET A 24 5.10 -7.79 -16.99
CA MET A 24 4.47 -6.64 -17.64
C MET A 24 4.90 -6.59 -19.11
N PRO A 25 4.29 -7.39 -20.00
CA PRO A 25 4.69 -7.44 -21.41
C PRO A 25 4.56 -6.10 -22.14
N ASP A 26 3.80 -5.14 -21.61
CA ASP A 26 3.46 -3.90 -22.32
C ASP A 26 3.85 -2.61 -21.60
N GLY A 27 4.76 -2.66 -20.65
CA GLY A 27 5.23 -1.39 -20.13
C GLY A 27 5.44 -1.34 -18.63
N ASP A 28 6.66 -1.32 -18.30
CA ASP A 28 7.14 -0.62 -17.11
C ASP A 28 6.53 0.78 -17.11
N ILE A 29 5.69 1.11 -16.13
CA ILE A 29 5.16 2.47 -15.98
C ILE A 29 6.28 3.50 -15.82
N TYR A 30 7.49 3.06 -15.48
CA TYR A 30 8.68 3.89 -15.42
C TYR A 30 9.31 4.10 -16.82
N SER A 31 8.93 3.31 -17.81
CA SER A 31 9.27 3.57 -19.20
C SER A 31 8.30 4.52 -19.90
N ALA A 32 7.14 4.78 -19.29
CA ALA A 32 6.23 5.80 -19.80
C ALA A 32 6.93 7.16 -19.82
N ALA A 33 6.71 7.93 -20.88
CA ALA A 33 7.26 9.26 -21.01
C ALA A 33 6.90 10.11 -19.77
N PRO A 34 7.80 10.97 -19.29
CA PRO A 34 7.54 11.82 -18.13
C PRO A 34 6.24 12.63 -18.25
N GLU A 35 5.88 13.04 -19.45
CA GLU A 35 4.66 13.77 -19.77
C GLU A 35 3.41 12.93 -19.50
N ALA A 36 3.42 11.64 -19.86
CA ALA A 36 2.30 10.74 -19.62
C ALA A 36 2.06 10.50 -18.11
N ARG A 37 3.14 10.50 -17.31
CA ARG A 37 3.04 10.40 -15.85
C ARG A 37 2.53 11.70 -15.23
N ALA A 38 2.98 12.84 -15.74
CA ALA A 38 2.47 14.13 -15.31
C ALA A 38 0.96 14.23 -15.60
N GLU A 39 0.50 13.75 -16.76
CA GLU A 39 -0.92 13.67 -17.09
C GLU A 39 -1.70 12.80 -16.09
N THR A 40 -1.17 11.64 -15.71
CA THR A 40 -1.78 10.76 -14.70
C THR A 40 -1.86 11.46 -13.33
N VAL A 41 -0.79 12.12 -12.90
CA VAL A 41 -0.77 12.89 -11.64
C VAL A 41 -1.75 14.04 -11.67
N GLN A 42 -1.79 14.80 -12.78
CA GLN A 42 -2.74 15.89 -12.99
C GLN A 42 -4.18 15.41 -12.90
N SER A 43 -4.51 14.33 -13.63
CA SER A 43 -5.87 13.78 -13.63
C SER A 43 -6.32 13.29 -12.26
N ALA A 44 -5.41 12.67 -11.52
CA ALA A 44 -5.69 12.26 -10.15
C ALA A 44 -5.94 13.47 -9.23
N PHE A 45 -5.13 14.51 -9.37
CA PHE A 45 -5.30 15.74 -8.62
C PHE A 45 -6.65 16.42 -8.94
N GLU A 46 -7.02 16.49 -10.20
CA GLU A 46 -8.30 17.02 -10.67
C GLU A 46 -9.49 16.19 -10.17
N ALA A 47 -9.31 14.86 -10.09
CA ALA A 47 -10.30 13.97 -9.50
C ALA A 47 -10.41 14.06 -7.96
N GLY A 48 -9.66 14.97 -7.32
CA GLY A 48 -9.74 15.24 -5.89
C GLY A 48 -8.72 14.52 -5.02
N VAL A 49 -7.80 13.76 -5.60
CA VAL A 49 -6.71 13.15 -4.83
C VAL A 49 -5.77 14.23 -4.31
N ARG A 50 -5.42 14.15 -3.03
CA ARG A 50 -4.52 15.13 -2.38
C ARG A 50 -3.34 14.48 -1.66
N LEU A 51 -3.40 13.22 -1.30
CA LEU A 51 -2.25 12.52 -0.74
C LEU A 51 -1.58 11.69 -1.84
N PHE A 52 -0.30 11.97 -2.09
CA PHE A 52 0.55 11.24 -3.01
C PHE A 52 1.64 10.50 -2.24
N HIS A 53 1.78 9.22 -2.51
CA HIS A 53 2.73 8.36 -1.82
C HIS A 53 3.73 7.76 -2.82
N ALA A 54 5.02 7.80 -2.47
CA ALA A 54 6.09 7.18 -3.25
C ALA A 54 6.96 6.30 -2.34
N ALA A 55 6.76 4.98 -2.38
CA ALA A 55 7.48 4.05 -1.52
C ALA A 55 8.95 3.90 -1.96
N HIS A 56 9.20 3.74 -3.26
CA HIS A 56 10.52 3.42 -3.81
C HIS A 56 11.19 4.64 -4.46
N GLU A 57 12.50 4.55 -4.69
CA GLU A 57 13.29 5.66 -5.26
C GLU A 57 12.83 6.04 -6.68
N ARG A 58 12.53 5.06 -7.53
CA ARG A 58 12.05 5.35 -8.89
C ARG A 58 10.70 6.06 -8.88
N GLU A 59 9.79 5.64 -7.99
CA GLU A 59 8.51 6.32 -7.80
C GLU A 59 8.72 7.75 -7.33
N ALA A 60 9.61 7.96 -6.37
CA ALA A 60 9.94 9.29 -5.85
C ALA A 60 10.52 10.19 -6.96
N ALA A 61 11.44 9.68 -7.78
CA ALA A 61 12.01 10.41 -8.90
C ALA A 61 10.95 10.78 -9.96
N SER A 62 10.08 9.82 -10.30
CA SER A 62 8.99 10.02 -11.26
C SER A 62 7.97 11.04 -10.75
N LEU A 63 7.51 10.88 -9.50
CA LEU A 63 6.58 11.81 -8.89
C LEU A 63 7.20 13.20 -8.76
N GLY A 64 8.46 13.31 -8.32
CA GLY A 64 9.17 14.57 -8.21
C GLY A 64 9.25 15.33 -9.55
N THR A 65 9.46 14.62 -10.66
CA THR A 65 9.41 15.21 -11.99
C THR A 65 8.03 15.75 -12.31
N SER A 66 6.98 14.96 -12.06
CA SER A 66 5.60 15.40 -12.29
C SER A 66 5.20 16.60 -11.42
N LEU A 67 5.59 16.59 -10.14
CA LEU A 67 5.28 17.69 -9.22
C LEU A 67 5.92 19.02 -9.63
N ARG A 68 7.16 18.99 -10.14
CA ARG A 68 7.85 20.19 -10.65
C ARG A 68 7.17 20.70 -11.93
N THR A 69 6.82 19.81 -12.85
CA THR A 69 6.16 20.17 -14.11
C THR A 69 4.78 20.79 -13.87
N LEU A 70 4.06 20.33 -12.88
CA LEU A 70 2.68 20.72 -12.60
C LEU A 70 2.54 21.79 -11.50
N GLU A 71 3.63 22.14 -10.83
CA GLU A 71 3.66 23.09 -9.70
C GLU A 71 2.68 22.74 -8.57
N LEU A 72 2.48 21.44 -8.30
CA LEU A 72 1.45 20.95 -7.37
C LEU A 72 1.91 20.80 -5.92
N ARG A 73 3.20 20.95 -5.61
CA ARG A 73 3.73 20.62 -4.27
C ARG A 73 2.97 21.28 -3.11
N SER A 74 2.59 22.52 -3.25
CA SER A 74 1.89 23.27 -2.18
C SER A 74 0.43 22.87 -1.98
N GLN A 75 -0.13 22.09 -2.91
CA GLN A 75 -1.55 21.74 -2.94
C GLN A 75 -1.81 20.28 -2.56
N ILE A 76 -0.76 19.52 -2.28
CA ILE A 76 -0.82 18.11 -1.99
C ILE A 76 -0.17 17.77 -0.65
N PHE A 77 -0.55 16.63 -0.12
CA PHE A 77 0.10 15.95 1.00
C PHE A 77 1.02 14.86 0.44
N LEU A 78 2.30 14.96 0.73
CA LEU A 78 3.32 14.10 0.16
C LEU A 78 3.86 13.13 1.20
N SER A 79 3.74 11.84 0.96
CA SER A 79 4.27 10.79 1.82
C SER A 79 5.28 9.90 1.11
N THR A 80 6.23 9.36 1.87
CA THR A 80 7.23 8.41 1.39
C THR A 80 7.71 7.49 2.51
N THR A 81 8.58 6.53 2.18
CA THR A 81 9.15 5.58 3.13
C THR A 81 10.67 5.57 3.06
N ASP A 82 11.31 4.98 4.06
CA ASP A 82 12.75 4.66 4.02
C ASP A 82 13.08 3.49 3.07
N GLY A 83 12.06 2.83 2.50
CA GLY A 83 12.23 1.61 1.72
C GLY A 83 12.66 0.46 2.63
N ASP A 84 13.80 -0.14 2.33
CA ASP A 84 14.41 -1.20 3.16
C ASP A 84 15.69 -0.73 3.89
N ALA A 85 15.84 0.57 4.09
CA ALA A 85 17.04 1.13 4.69
C ALA A 85 17.26 0.61 6.12
N LEU A 86 16.19 0.49 6.89
CA LEU A 86 16.25 -0.03 8.27
C LEU A 86 16.58 -1.53 8.31
N ASP A 87 16.15 -2.32 7.34
CA ASP A 87 16.50 -3.74 7.24
C ASP A 87 17.99 -3.95 6.95
N ARG A 88 18.61 -3.03 6.21
CA ARG A 88 19.98 -3.16 5.71
C ARG A 88 21.04 -2.47 6.57
N CYS A 89 20.65 -1.68 7.53
CA CYS A 89 21.60 -0.95 8.35
C CYS A 89 22.27 -1.84 9.40
N PRO A 90 23.44 -1.43 9.96
CA PRO A 90 24.03 -2.09 11.11
C PRO A 90 23.06 -2.16 12.29
N ASP A 91 23.16 -3.24 13.06
CA ASP A 91 22.32 -3.48 14.24
C ASP A 91 22.77 -2.65 15.46
N THR A 92 22.71 -1.36 15.29
CA THR A 92 23.08 -0.36 16.29
C THR A 92 22.17 0.85 16.20
N GLU A 93 22.10 1.63 17.28
CA GLU A 93 21.36 2.89 17.31
C GLU A 93 21.89 3.88 16.27
N ALA A 94 23.22 4.04 16.19
CA ALA A 94 23.84 4.87 15.16
C ALA A 94 23.50 4.39 13.72
N GLY A 95 23.48 3.07 13.51
CA GLY A 95 23.12 2.48 12.21
C GLY A 95 21.67 2.81 11.81
N GLY A 96 20.73 2.67 12.73
CA GLY A 96 19.32 3.04 12.49
C GLY A 96 19.15 4.54 12.21
N ALA A 97 19.80 5.38 12.99
CA ALA A 97 19.76 6.83 12.81
C ALA A 97 20.32 7.26 11.44
N GLU A 98 21.50 6.77 11.09
CA GLU A 98 22.15 7.10 9.81
C GLU A 98 21.32 6.62 8.61
N ALA A 99 20.74 5.42 8.69
CA ALA A 99 19.93 4.85 7.62
C ALA A 99 18.71 5.73 7.34
N VAL A 100 17.96 6.11 8.35
CA VAL A 100 16.76 6.94 8.21
C VAL A 100 17.12 8.37 7.77
N THR A 101 18.18 8.97 8.33
CA THR A 101 18.64 10.30 7.91
C THR A 101 19.01 10.33 6.42
N ARG A 102 19.75 9.33 5.94
CA ARG A 102 20.09 9.22 4.52
C ARG A 102 18.85 8.99 3.64
N ALA A 103 17.92 8.17 4.11
CA ALA A 103 16.68 7.89 3.37
C ALA A 103 15.83 9.17 3.22
N ILE A 104 15.67 9.96 4.29
CA ILE A 104 14.96 11.24 4.22
C ILE A 104 15.62 12.18 3.21
N ALA A 105 16.94 12.40 3.32
CA ALA A 105 17.68 13.27 2.41
C ALA A 105 17.55 12.81 0.95
N ARG A 106 17.69 11.50 0.71
CA ARG A 106 17.55 10.92 -0.63
C ARG A 106 16.14 11.10 -1.20
N LYS A 107 15.10 10.91 -0.38
CA LYS A 107 13.71 11.10 -0.82
C LYS A 107 13.41 12.57 -1.11
N CYS A 108 13.88 13.50 -0.31
CA CYS A 108 13.77 14.93 -0.58
C CYS A 108 14.43 15.31 -1.92
N GLU A 109 15.65 14.80 -2.17
CA GLU A 109 16.36 15.02 -3.45
C GLU A 109 15.55 14.50 -4.65
N LEU A 110 15.11 13.24 -4.61
CA LEU A 110 14.37 12.60 -5.69
C LEU A 110 13.04 13.29 -5.98
N LEU A 111 12.32 13.64 -4.93
CA LEU A 111 11.04 14.34 -5.01
C LEU A 111 11.20 15.84 -5.36
N GLY A 112 12.40 16.39 -5.19
CA GLY A 112 12.68 17.81 -5.44
C GLY A 112 11.99 18.74 -4.42
N VAL A 113 11.97 18.34 -3.15
CA VAL A 113 11.29 19.07 -2.06
C VAL A 113 12.21 19.26 -0.87
N GLU A 114 11.99 20.33 -0.10
CA GLU A 114 12.70 20.57 1.15
C GLU A 114 12.00 19.91 2.34
N THR A 115 10.68 19.72 2.26
CA THR A 115 9.87 19.17 3.34
C THR A 115 8.97 18.06 2.83
N LEU A 116 8.96 16.94 3.54
CA LEU A 116 8.02 15.84 3.41
C LEU A 116 6.86 16.03 4.40
N ASP A 117 5.63 15.78 3.95
CA ASP A 117 4.52 15.87 4.89
C ASP A 117 4.48 14.66 5.82
N LEU A 118 4.73 13.44 5.30
CA LEU A 118 4.77 12.22 6.10
C LEU A 118 5.91 11.32 5.65
N PHE A 119 6.73 10.90 6.61
CA PHE A 119 7.74 9.87 6.39
C PHE A 119 7.42 8.62 7.20
N LEU A 120 7.42 7.46 6.54
CA LEU A 120 7.02 6.18 7.12
C LEU A 120 8.22 5.23 7.20
N LEU A 121 8.40 4.58 8.34
CA LEU A 121 9.27 3.39 8.43
C LEU A 121 8.60 2.24 7.67
N TYR A 122 9.32 1.66 6.71
CA TYR A 122 8.75 0.67 5.80
C TYR A 122 8.69 -0.72 6.44
N ASP A 123 7.51 -1.35 6.33
CA ASP A 123 7.23 -2.71 6.81
C ASP A 123 7.78 -2.95 8.22
N PHE A 124 7.38 -2.06 9.13
CA PHE A 124 7.89 -2.04 10.49
C PHE A 124 7.61 -3.37 11.21
N ARG A 125 8.67 -4.06 11.57
CA ARG A 125 8.66 -5.39 12.18
C ARG A 125 9.49 -5.41 13.46
N PRO A 126 8.89 -5.13 14.61
CA PRO A 126 9.61 -5.09 15.89
C PRO A 126 10.37 -6.39 16.22
N GLU A 127 9.89 -7.52 15.70
CA GLU A 127 10.53 -8.82 15.88
C GLU A 127 11.85 -9.01 15.11
N THR A 128 12.06 -8.24 14.04
CA THR A 128 13.29 -8.29 13.21
C THR A 128 14.11 -7.03 13.31
N HIS A 129 13.47 -5.90 13.55
CA HIS A 129 14.16 -4.64 13.83
C HIS A 129 14.49 -4.59 15.32
N THR A 130 15.77 -4.66 15.66
CA THR A 130 16.18 -4.60 17.07
C THR A 130 15.79 -3.27 17.70
N SER A 131 15.64 -3.28 19.01
CA SER A 131 15.31 -2.04 19.76
C SER A 131 16.34 -0.94 19.51
N ALA A 132 17.62 -1.27 19.36
CA ALA A 132 18.66 -0.30 19.05
C ALA A 132 18.42 0.40 17.69
N ARG A 133 18.15 -0.38 16.62
CA ARG A 133 17.81 0.20 15.31
C ARG A 133 16.59 1.11 15.36
N ILE A 134 15.54 0.64 16.05
CA ILE A 134 14.29 1.41 16.19
C ILE A 134 14.56 2.72 16.96
N THR A 135 15.27 2.67 18.06
CA THR A 135 15.63 3.86 18.82
C THR A 135 16.39 4.86 17.96
N GLY A 136 17.40 4.41 17.23
CA GLY A 136 18.15 5.28 16.32
C GLY A 136 17.28 5.88 15.20
N ALA A 137 16.41 5.07 14.60
CA ALA A 137 15.45 5.54 13.60
C ALA A 137 14.51 6.61 14.14
N LEU A 138 13.99 6.44 15.36
CA LEU A 138 13.13 7.43 16.01
C LEU A 138 13.87 8.72 16.31
N HIS A 139 15.10 8.66 16.82
CA HIS A 139 15.93 9.85 17.03
C HIS A 139 16.15 10.64 15.73
N ALA A 140 16.40 9.94 14.61
CA ALA A 140 16.54 10.58 13.31
C ALA A 140 15.23 11.22 12.82
N LEU A 141 14.09 10.56 13.03
CA LEU A 141 12.77 11.10 12.71
C LEU A 141 12.44 12.33 13.54
N ASP A 142 12.69 12.29 14.84
CA ASP A 142 12.48 13.45 15.73
C ASP A 142 13.38 14.62 15.32
N ALA A 143 14.66 14.38 15.04
CA ALA A 143 15.56 15.42 14.54
C ALA A 143 15.10 16.02 13.21
N ALA A 144 14.61 15.19 12.28
CA ALA A 144 14.06 15.66 11.01
C ALA A 144 12.78 16.49 11.19
N ARG A 145 11.94 16.13 12.17
CA ARG A 145 10.75 16.89 12.54
C ARG A 145 11.10 18.24 13.16
N GLU A 146 12.05 18.28 14.09
CA GLU A 146 12.56 19.51 14.68
C GLU A 146 13.20 20.45 13.64
N ALA A 147 13.92 19.89 12.68
CA ALA A 147 14.50 20.64 11.56
C ALA A 147 13.44 21.09 10.52
N GLY A 148 12.20 20.64 10.60
CA GLY A 148 11.13 20.95 9.66
C GLY A 148 11.23 20.21 8.30
N THR A 149 12.15 19.24 8.18
CA THR A 149 12.29 18.43 6.97
C THR A 149 11.17 17.40 6.84
N VAL A 150 10.63 16.93 7.95
CA VAL A 150 9.50 16.01 8.03
C VAL A 150 8.45 16.61 8.97
N ARG A 151 7.18 16.64 8.56
CA ARG A 151 6.09 17.17 9.42
C ARG A 151 5.50 16.11 10.33
N TRP A 152 5.20 14.92 9.77
CA TRP A 152 4.60 13.80 10.49
C TRP A 152 5.39 12.53 10.23
N ILE A 153 5.37 11.63 11.20
CA ILE A 153 6.08 10.36 11.16
C ILE A 153 5.10 9.21 11.30
N GLY A 154 5.43 8.08 10.67
CA GLY A 154 4.58 6.90 10.72
C GLY A 154 5.32 5.62 10.41
N ALA A 155 4.55 4.56 10.22
CA ALA A 155 5.06 3.27 9.80
C ALA A 155 4.12 2.59 8.80
N THR A 156 4.65 1.73 7.93
CA THR A 156 3.84 0.76 7.21
C THR A 156 3.92 -0.59 7.92
N CYS A 157 2.82 -1.35 7.92
CA CYS A 157 2.75 -2.65 8.58
C CYS A 157 1.98 -3.65 7.70
N TYR A 158 2.66 -4.75 7.35
CA TYR A 158 2.13 -5.75 6.42
C TYR A 158 1.98 -7.15 7.03
N GLY A 159 1.70 -7.25 8.35
CA GLY A 159 1.47 -8.52 9.02
C GLY A 159 1.81 -8.52 10.52
N ALA A 160 2.76 -7.70 10.96
CA ALA A 160 3.17 -7.63 12.38
C ALA A 160 2.23 -6.74 13.22
N TYR A 161 0.91 -6.93 13.08
CA TYR A 161 -0.09 -6.02 13.65
C TYR A 161 -0.05 -5.95 15.18
N ASP A 162 0.06 -7.12 15.85
CA ASP A 162 0.13 -7.15 17.31
C ASP A 162 1.45 -6.58 17.84
N ALA A 163 2.56 -6.88 17.17
CA ALA A 163 3.86 -6.34 17.55
C ALA A 163 3.91 -4.81 17.38
N LEU A 164 3.31 -4.26 16.32
CA LEU A 164 3.18 -2.81 16.16
C LEU A 164 2.25 -2.23 17.25
N ALA A 165 1.16 -2.90 17.57
CA ALA A 165 0.27 -2.47 18.64
C ALA A 165 0.99 -2.45 20.00
N ASP A 166 1.82 -3.45 20.31
CA ASP A 166 2.61 -3.50 21.55
C ASP A 166 3.55 -2.29 21.69
N VAL A 167 4.28 -1.95 20.63
CA VAL A 167 5.19 -0.79 20.68
C VAL A 167 4.45 0.53 20.69
N LEU A 168 3.29 0.62 20.04
CA LEU A 168 2.42 1.79 20.17
C LEU A 168 1.93 1.95 21.60
N GLU A 169 1.46 0.87 22.25
CA GLU A 169 1.07 0.90 23.66
C GLU A 169 2.20 1.27 24.59
N ALA A 170 3.42 0.88 24.26
CA ALA A 170 4.64 1.29 24.97
C ALA A 170 5.03 2.77 24.75
N GLY A 171 4.31 3.48 23.89
CA GLY A 171 4.49 4.92 23.69
C GLY A 171 5.25 5.34 22.44
N LEU A 172 5.39 4.44 21.44
CA LEU A 172 5.97 4.82 20.14
C LEU A 172 5.16 5.98 19.52
N PRO A 173 5.77 7.14 19.25
CA PRO A 173 5.04 8.35 18.85
C PRO A 173 4.84 8.40 17.32
N LEU A 174 3.89 7.64 16.80
CA LEU A 174 3.51 7.72 15.39
C LEU A 174 2.26 8.59 15.18
N ASP A 175 2.25 9.34 14.09
CA ASP A 175 1.11 10.15 13.64
C ASP A 175 0.22 9.36 12.68
N ALA A 176 0.80 8.41 11.92
CA ALA A 176 0.08 7.60 10.94
C ALA A 176 0.61 6.18 10.83
N VAL A 177 -0.30 5.26 10.46
CA VAL A 177 0.04 3.88 10.10
C VAL A 177 -0.60 3.53 8.76
N PHE A 178 0.22 3.07 7.81
CA PHE A 178 -0.28 2.47 6.58
C PHE A 178 -0.28 0.96 6.77
N VAL A 179 -1.44 0.35 6.72
CA VAL A 179 -1.61 -1.04 7.11
C VAL A 179 -2.17 -1.86 5.94
N ARG A 180 -1.62 -3.06 5.71
CA ARG A 180 -2.30 -3.99 4.82
C ARG A 180 -3.66 -4.32 5.41
N PHE A 181 -4.71 -3.99 4.67
CA PHE A 181 -6.05 -4.25 5.09
C PHE A 181 -6.97 -4.45 3.88
N ASN A 182 -7.60 -5.59 3.82
CA ASN A 182 -8.53 -5.96 2.77
C ASN A 182 -9.45 -7.09 3.25
N PHE A 183 -10.39 -7.53 2.43
CA PHE A 183 -11.35 -8.56 2.80
C PHE A 183 -10.70 -9.87 3.32
N TRP A 184 -9.55 -10.26 2.77
CA TRP A 184 -8.88 -11.51 3.14
C TRP A 184 -7.81 -11.35 4.24
N ASP A 185 -7.38 -10.13 4.50
CA ASP A 185 -6.41 -9.82 5.56
C ASP A 185 -7.00 -8.73 6.47
N GLN A 186 -7.70 -9.17 7.48
CA GLN A 186 -8.38 -8.31 8.47
C GLN A 186 -7.68 -8.31 9.83
N GLY A 187 -6.48 -8.88 9.92
CA GLY A 187 -5.79 -9.03 11.21
C GLY A 187 -5.59 -7.71 11.97
N ALA A 188 -5.38 -6.62 11.25
CA ALA A 188 -5.24 -5.30 11.86
C ALA A 188 -6.51 -4.79 12.57
N ALA A 189 -7.71 -5.27 12.18
CA ALA A 189 -8.98 -4.85 12.78
C ALA A 189 -9.15 -5.32 14.23
N VAL A 190 -8.44 -6.36 14.64
CA VAL A 190 -8.60 -6.95 15.96
C VAL A 190 -8.08 -6.03 17.06
N ARG A 191 -6.91 -5.43 16.86
CA ARG A 191 -6.25 -4.63 17.91
C ARG A 191 -5.66 -3.33 17.38
N LEU A 192 -4.91 -3.38 16.27
CA LEU A 192 -4.12 -2.24 15.78
C LEU A 192 -5.00 -1.06 15.36
N LEU A 193 -6.02 -1.28 14.52
CA LEU A 193 -6.90 -0.19 14.06
C LEU A 193 -7.70 0.45 15.19
N PRO A 194 -8.32 -0.30 16.14
CA PRO A 194 -8.94 0.28 17.33
C PRO A 194 -7.97 1.09 18.19
N LEU A 195 -6.74 0.61 18.35
CA LEU A 195 -5.70 1.32 19.11
C LEU A 195 -5.30 2.63 18.42
N CYS A 196 -5.09 2.62 17.10
CA CYS A 196 -4.82 3.82 16.32
C CYS A 196 -5.93 4.87 16.53
N ARG A 197 -7.18 4.46 16.41
CA ARG A 197 -8.34 5.35 16.65
C ARG A 197 -8.34 5.93 18.07
N ALA A 198 -8.09 5.11 19.09
CA ALA A 198 -8.09 5.54 20.49
C ALA A 198 -6.96 6.55 20.78
N ARG A 199 -5.87 6.52 20.01
CA ARG A 199 -4.70 7.39 20.19
C ARG A 199 -4.64 8.56 19.21
N GLY A 200 -5.62 8.70 18.32
CA GLY A 200 -5.64 9.74 17.30
C GLY A 200 -4.60 9.53 16.20
N ILE A 201 -4.12 8.29 16.01
CA ILE A 201 -3.20 7.91 14.94
C ILE A 201 -4.01 7.65 13.67
N THR A 202 -3.66 8.30 12.58
CA THR A 202 -4.31 8.11 11.28
C THR A 202 -4.00 6.73 10.72
N ALA A 203 -5.01 5.92 10.42
CA ALA A 203 -4.85 4.59 9.86
C ALA A 203 -5.35 4.53 8.40
N LEU A 204 -4.41 4.31 7.46
CA LEU A 204 -4.72 4.18 6.04
C LEU A 204 -4.54 2.73 5.59
N ALA A 205 -5.57 2.18 4.94
CA ALA A 205 -5.49 0.85 4.36
C ALA A 205 -4.65 0.87 3.07
N THR A 206 -3.74 -0.09 2.95
CA THR A 206 -2.94 -0.33 1.75
C THR A 206 -3.13 -1.76 1.28
N GLN A 207 -2.65 -2.09 0.08
CA GLN A 207 -2.77 -3.43 -0.50
C GLN A 207 -4.22 -3.94 -0.51
N THR A 208 -5.17 -3.04 -0.73
CA THR A 208 -6.60 -3.33 -0.76
C THR A 208 -7.00 -4.36 -1.82
N PHE A 209 -6.23 -4.43 -2.90
CA PHE A 209 -6.43 -5.40 -4.00
C PHE A 209 -5.57 -6.66 -3.85
N SER A 210 -4.97 -6.87 -2.70
CA SER A 210 -4.12 -8.02 -2.47
C SER A 210 -4.92 -9.19 -1.90
N TRP A 211 -4.52 -10.39 -2.32
CA TRP A 211 -4.89 -11.64 -1.70
C TRP A 211 -4.06 -11.86 -0.43
N VAL A 212 -4.34 -12.94 0.28
CA VAL A 212 -3.51 -13.37 1.41
C VAL A 212 -2.03 -13.43 1.01
N GLY A 213 -1.15 -12.89 1.84
CA GLY A 213 0.28 -12.84 1.56
C GLY A 213 0.75 -11.73 0.61
N GLY A 214 -0.14 -10.77 0.27
CA GLY A 214 0.23 -9.60 -0.51
C GLY A 214 0.19 -9.79 -2.03
N VAL A 215 -0.35 -10.91 -2.51
CA VAL A 215 -0.53 -11.14 -3.95
C VAL A 215 -1.70 -10.30 -4.46
N PRO A 216 -1.54 -9.53 -5.54
CA PRO A 216 -2.63 -8.74 -6.08
C PRO A 216 -3.79 -9.59 -6.57
N PHE A 217 -4.96 -9.34 -6.02
CA PHE A 217 -6.20 -9.96 -6.48
C PHE A 217 -6.44 -9.77 -7.99
N MET A 218 -6.09 -8.61 -8.49
CA MET A 218 -6.26 -8.23 -9.90
C MET A 218 -5.37 -9.04 -10.86
N ARG A 219 -4.46 -9.88 -10.36
CA ARG A 219 -3.67 -10.80 -11.21
C ARG A 219 -4.44 -12.02 -11.70
N PHE A 220 -5.69 -12.21 -11.28
CA PHE A 220 -6.54 -13.28 -11.78
C PHE A 220 -7.45 -12.94 -12.98
N PRO A 221 -7.32 -11.77 -13.67
CA PRO A 221 -8.27 -11.33 -14.69
C PRO A 221 -8.37 -12.27 -15.89
N ASN A 222 -7.33 -13.06 -16.15
CA ASN A 222 -7.30 -13.97 -17.31
C ASN A 222 -8.01 -15.30 -17.07
N THR A 223 -8.44 -15.60 -15.85
CA THR A 223 -9.21 -16.80 -15.59
C THR A 223 -10.68 -16.57 -15.91
N TRP A 224 -11.32 -17.57 -16.53
CA TRP A 224 -12.75 -17.49 -16.80
C TRP A 224 -13.59 -17.34 -15.53
N ARG A 225 -13.07 -17.82 -14.39
CA ARG A 225 -13.69 -17.71 -13.07
C ARG A 225 -13.67 -16.28 -12.58
N TYR A 226 -12.54 -15.60 -12.68
CA TYR A 226 -12.46 -14.18 -12.33
C TYR A 226 -13.45 -13.37 -13.18
N ARG A 227 -13.45 -13.59 -14.50
CA ARG A 227 -14.39 -12.91 -15.41
C ARG A 227 -15.85 -13.20 -15.10
N ASN A 228 -16.19 -14.41 -14.67
CA ASN A 228 -17.55 -14.74 -14.29
C ASN A 228 -17.95 -14.14 -12.94
N LEU A 229 -17.01 -14.09 -11.99
CA LEU A 229 -17.23 -13.47 -10.68
C LEU A 229 -17.37 -11.95 -10.78
N THR A 230 -16.54 -11.31 -11.57
CA THR A 230 -16.61 -9.85 -11.76
C THR A 230 -17.91 -9.42 -12.45
N LYS A 231 -18.50 -10.26 -13.30
CA LYS A 231 -19.84 -10.00 -13.85
C LYS A 231 -20.95 -10.00 -12.80
N ASN A 232 -20.72 -10.64 -11.68
CA ASN A 232 -21.71 -10.79 -10.61
C ASN A 232 -21.54 -9.74 -9.49
N PHE A 233 -20.60 -8.79 -9.61
CA PHE A 233 -20.46 -7.69 -8.64
C PHE A 233 -21.53 -6.60 -8.79
N TYR A 234 -22.73 -6.98 -9.15
CA TYR A 234 -23.89 -6.07 -9.20
C TYR A 234 -23.67 -4.80 -10.04
N GLY A 235 -22.89 -4.90 -11.10
CA GLY A 235 -22.56 -3.77 -11.97
C GLY A 235 -21.31 -2.99 -11.55
N PHE A 236 -20.68 -3.37 -10.42
CA PHE A 236 -19.40 -2.81 -10.01
C PHE A 236 -18.24 -3.65 -10.55
N THR A 237 -17.08 -3.02 -10.68
CA THR A 237 -15.85 -3.76 -10.92
C THR A 237 -15.33 -4.37 -9.61
N ALA A 238 -14.42 -5.33 -9.73
CA ALA A 238 -13.80 -5.91 -8.54
C ALA A 238 -13.02 -4.85 -7.72
N ALA A 239 -12.37 -3.89 -8.38
CA ALA A 239 -11.68 -2.81 -7.72
C ALA A 239 -12.64 -1.93 -6.92
N GLN A 240 -13.75 -1.52 -7.54
CA GLN A 240 -14.80 -0.74 -6.87
C GLN A 240 -15.38 -1.47 -5.67
N ALA A 241 -15.67 -2.77 -5.81
CA ALA A 241 -16.21 -3.57 -4.71
C ALA A 241 -15.25 -3.66 -3.52
N HIS A 242 -13.95 -3.87 -3.77
CA HIS A 242 -12.95 -3.90 -2.71
C HIS A 242 -12.77 -2.55 -2.02
N LEU A 243 -12.66 -1.48 -2.78
CA LEU A 243 -12.54 -0.13 -2.23
C LEU A 243 -13.75 0.25 -1.41
N TYR A 244 -14.95 -0.06 -1.91
CA TYR A 244 -16.18 0.17 -1.15
C TYR A 244 -16.14 -0.60 0.17
N TRP A 245 -15.84 -1.91 0.15
CA TRP A 245 -15.79 -2.72 1.36
C TRP A 245 -14.81 -2.15 2.39
N VAL A 246 -13.59 -1.81 1.97
CA VAL A 246 -12.58 -1.22 2.87
C VAL A 246 -13.05 0.13 3.42
N SER A 247 -13.70 0.95 2.60
CA SER A 247 -14.18 2.27 3.02
C SER A 247 -15.29 2.22 4.09
N GLN A 248 -15.98 1.08 4.20
CA GLN A 248 -17.02 0.86 5.21
C GLN A 248 -16.47 0.30 6.53
N GLN A 249 -15.16 -0.02 6.58
CA GLN A 249 -14.61 -0.64 7.78
C GLN A 249 -14.36 0.38 8.90
N PRO A 250 -14.73 0.05 10.16
CA PRO A 250 -14.48 0.94 11.28
C PRO A 250 -12.96 1.14 11.48
N ASN A 251 -12.59 2.34 11.96
CA ASN A 251 -11.22 2.71 12.30
C ASN A 251 -10.23 2.75 11.10
N VAL A 252 -10.74 2.73 9.86
CA VAL A 252 -9.98 3.04 8.65
C VAL A 252 -10.31 4.46 8.24
N ASP A 253 -9.29 5.32 8.16
CA ASP A 253 -9.47 6.75 7.83
C ASP A 253 -9.39 7.01 6.33
N GLY A 254 -8.79 6.10 5.57
CA GLY A 254 -8.67 6.20 4.13
C GLY A 254 -7.94 5.02 3.49
N VAL A 255 -7.73 5.12 2.19
CA VAL A 255 -7.14 4.05 1.38
C VAL A 255 -5.99 4.59 0.54
N VAL A 256 -4.89 3.85 0.51
CA VAL A 256 -3.76 4.10 -0.38
C VAL A 256 -3.77 3.05 -1.50
N VAL A 257 -4.02 3.49 -2.73
CA VAL A 257 -4.11 2.60 -3.89
C VAL A 257 -3.19 3.06 -5.02
N SER A 258 -2.69 2.10 -5.79
CA SER A 258 -1.93 2.39 -6.99
C SER A 258 -2.86 2.61 -8.16
N MET A 259 -2.61 3.67 -8.92
CA MET A 259 -3.32 3.97 -10.17
C MET A 259 -2.31 4.37 -11.23
N GLN A 260 -2.38 3.74 -12.39
CA GLN A 260 -1.41 3.91 -13.47
C GLN A 260 -2.02 4.55 -14.72
N THR A 261 -3.33 4.44 -14.86
CA THR A 261 -4.06 4.95 -16.01
C THR A 261 -5.26 5.80 -15.61
N LEU A 262 -5.76 6.59 -16.53
CA LEU A 262 -6.95 7.43 -16.34
C LEU A 262 -8.18 6.59 -16.03
N GLU A 263 -8.29 5.41 -16.64
CA GLU A 263 -9.38 4.47 -16.39
C GLU A 263 -9.35 3.99 -14.93
N GLN A 264 -8.16 3.62 -14.41
CA GLN A 264 -8.00 3.20 -13.01
C GLN A 264 -8.32 4.34 -12.04
N ILE A 265 -7.95 5.58 -12.36
CA ILE A 265 -8.31 6.74 -11.56
C ILE A 265 -9.82 6.89 -11.50
N THR A 266 -10.48 6.91 -12.66
CA THR A 266 -11.94 7.04 -12.76
C THR A 266 -12.65 5.88 -12.03
N GLU A 267 -12.21 4.65 -12.25
CA GLU A 267 -12.75 3.46 -11.61
C GLU A 267 -12.65 3.55 -10.09
N ASN A 268 -11.46 3.85 -9.56
CA ASN A 268 -11.23 3.87 -8.12
C ASN A 268 -11.95 5.05 -7.43
N ILE A 269 -11.95 6.23 -8.04
CA ILE A 269 -12.65 7.40 -7.50
C ILE A 269 -14.16 7.16 -7.47
N SER A 270 -14.72 6.55 -8.51
CA SER A 270 -16.17 6.26 -8.57
C SER A 270 -16.62 5.29 -7.48
N ALA A 271 -15.72 4.45 -6.95
CA ALA A 271 -16.03 3.58 -5.80
C ALA A 271 -16.47 4.39 -4.57
N LEU A 272 -15.97 5.62 -4.40
CA LEU A 272 -16.32 6.49 -3.28
C LEU A 272 -17.74 7.10 -3.40
N SER A 273 -18.30 7.09 -4.59
CA SER A 273 -19.66 7.56 -4.87
C SER A 273 -20.72 6.47 -4.74
N ILE A 274 -20.32 5.25 -4.38
CA ILE A 274 -21.24 4.14 -4.18
C ILE A 274 -21.98 4.36 -2.85
N GLU A 275 -23.25 4.74 -2.90
CA GLU A 275 -24.06 4.96 -1.69
C GLU A 275 -24.47 3.65 -1.03
N LYS A 276 -24.74 2.61 -1.80
CA LYS A 276 -25.20 1.34 -1.30
C LYS A 276 -24.83 0.19 -2.20
N VAL A 277 -24.16 -0.80 -1.64
CA VAL A 277 -23.93 -2.09 -2.29
C VAL A 277 -25.05 -3.06 -1.89
N PRO A 278 -25.55 -3.87 -2.81
CA PRO A 278 -26.50 -4.92 -2.49
C PRO A 278 -25.99 -5.84 -1.38
N ALA A 279 -26.90 -6.33 -0.54
CA ALA A 279 -26.57 -7.38 0.44
C ALA A 279 -25.98 -8.59 -0.29
N GLY A 280 -24.87 -9.12 0.22
CA GLY A 280 -24.23 -10.30 -0.37
C GLY A 280 -22.84 -10.05 -0.96
N LEU A 281 -22.31 -8.83 -0.90
CA LEU A 281 -20.93 -8.56 -1.38
C LEU A 281 -19.90 -9.45 -0.67
N GLU A 282 -20.02 -9.61 0.65
CA GLU A 282 -19.11 -10.47 1.44
C GLU A 282 -19.23 -11.93 1.02
N SER A 283 -20.46 -12.44 0.86
CA SER A 283 -20.69 -13.81 0.36
C SER A 283 -20.11 -13.99 -1.05
N LEU A 284 -20.06 -12.95 -1.85
CA LEU A 284 -19.45 -12.99 -3.17
C LEU A 284 -17.92 -13.13 -3.06
N PHE A 285 -17.27 -12.39 -2.18
CA PHE A 285 -15.85 -12.53 -1.89
C PHE A 285 -15.51 -13.90 -1.29
N GLU A 286 -16.34 -14.42 -0.39
CA GLU A 286 -16.19 -15.78 0.16
C GLU A 286 -16.33 -16.83 -0.92
N SER A 287 -17.34 -16.72 -1.77
CA SER A 287 -17.54 -17.64 -2.91
C SER A 287 -16.36 -17.61 -3.88
N PHE A 288 -15.75 -16.45 -4.09
CA PHE A 288 -14.54 -16.33 -4.89
C PHE A 288 -13.36 -17.07 -4.23
N ALA A 289 -13.13 -16.85 -2.96
CA ALA A 289 -12.11 -17.52 -2.18
C ALA A 289 -12.29 -19.05 -2.24
N GLU A 290 -13.51 -19.54 -2.03
CA GLU A 290 -13.84 -20.96 -2.14
C GLU A 290 -13.64 -21.52 -3.54
N ALA A 291 -14.08 -20.81 -4.58
CA ALA A 291 -13.92 -21.25 -5.97
C ALA A 291 -12.45 -21.40 -6.35
N ILE A 292 -11.58 -20.51 -5.85
CA ILE A 292 -10.15 -20.59 -6.05
C ILE A 292 -9.53 -21.73 -5.23
N THR A 293 -9.95 -21.92 -3.99
CA THR A 293 -9.35 -22.91 -3.07
C THR A 293 -9.80 -24.34 -3.33
N ARG A 294 -11.05 -24.56 -3.78
CA ARG A 294 -11.62 -25.90 -3.98
C ARG A 294 -11.07 -26.65 -5.19
N THR A 295 -10.51 -26.00 -6.16
CA THR A 295 -10.04 -26.67 -7.36
C THR A 295 -8.52 -26.73 -7.43
N ARG A 296 -7.96 -27.83 -6.91
CA ARG A 296 -6.55 -28.18 -7.15
C ARG A 296 -6.18 -28.10 -8.64
N GLU A 297 -7.09 -28.42 -9.53
CA GLU A 297 -6.93 -28.29 -10.99
C GLU A 297 -7.04 -26.84 -11.46
N GLY A 298 -7.94 -26.04 -10.89
CA GLY A 298 -8.02 -24.60 -11.13
C GLY A 298 -6.77 -23.87 -10.69
N TRP A 299 -6.17 -24.29 -9.57
CA TRP A 299 -4.88 -23.82 -9.12
C TRP A 299 -3.73 -24.23 -10.03
N ARG A 300 -3.69 -25.48 -10.49
CA ARG A 300 -2.67 -25.94 -11.43
C ARG A 300 -2.75 -25.20 -12.76
N GLY A 301 -3.94 -24.91 -13.27
CA GLY A 301 -4.12 -24.09 -14.46
C GLY A 301 -3.69 -22.64 -14.28
N LEU A 302 -3.94 -22.04 -13.09
CA LEU A 302 -3.43 -20.74 -12.73
C LEU A 302 -1.92 -20.72 -12.54
N LEU A 303 -1.35 -21.84 -12.08
CA LEU A 303 0.04 -21.96 -11.64
C LEU A 303 0.98 -22.46 -12.73
N GLN A 304 0.47 -23.00 -13.84
CA GLN A 304 1.31 -23.32 -14.99
C GLN A 304 1.83 -22.07 -15.69
N ASP A 305 1.05 -20.99 -15.59
CA ASP A 305 1.38 -19.70 -16.20
C ASP A 305 1.79 -18.63 -15.17
N GLU A 306 1.67 -18.92 -13.87
CA GLU A 306 1.86 -17.91 -12.82
C GLU A 306 2.65 -18.41 -11.62
N GLN A 307 3.16 -17.46 -10.94
CA GLN A 307 4.25 -17.51 -9.99
C GLN A 307 3.96 -18.29 -8.72
N TRP A 308 5.01 -18.85 -8.20
CA TRP A 308 5.14 -19.53 -6.94
C TRP A 308 4.46 -18.80 -5.76
N GLU A 309 4.51 -17.47 -5.74
CA GLU A 309 3.94 -16.63 -4.70
C GLU A 309 2.42 -16.72 -4.64
N ILE A 310 1.75 -16.79 -5.80
CA ILE A 310 0.30 -16.97 -5.87
C ILE A 310 -0.09 -18.32 -5.27
N ARG A 311 0.69 -19.37 -5.56
CA ARG A 311 0.49 -20.68 -4.96
C ARG A 311 0.61 -20.65 -3.44
N THR A 312 1.65 -20.01 -2.93
CA THR A 312 1.92 -19.94 -1.49
C THR A 312 0.82 -19.17 -0.77
N ALA A 313 0.40 -18.03 -1.33
CA ALA A 313 -0.70 -17.25 -0.78
C ALA A 313 -2.02 -18.03 -0.77
N ALA A 314 -2.28 -18.76 -1.84
CA ALA A 314 -3.48 -19.57 -1.96
C ALA A 314 -3.50 -20.78 -1.04
N GLU A 315 -2.36 -21.47 -0.90
CA GLU A 315 -2.21 -22.59 0.02
C GLU A 315 -2.40 -22.15 1.49
N ALA A 316 -2.01 -20.90 1.81
CA ALA A 316 -2.24 -20.29 3.12
C ALA A 316 -3.73 -20.04 3.42
N TYR A 317 -4.54 -19.85 2.38
CA TYR A 317 -5.98 -19.61 2.50
C TYR A 317 -6.82 -20.89 2.57
N LEU A 318 -6.23 -22.07 2.42
CA LEU A 318 -6.98 -23.34 2.50
C LEU A 318 -7.68 -23.49 3.84
N PRO A 319 -8.95 -23.98 3.87
CA PRO A 319 -9.69 -24.23 5.11
C PRO A 319 -8.86 -25.15 6.03
N GLY A 320 -8.68 -24.74 7.28
CA GLY A 320 -7.90 -25.47 8.28
C GLY A 320 -6.47 -24.92 8.53
N LYS A 321 -6.02 -23.94 7.74
CA LYS A 321 -4.74 -23.25 7.97
C LYS A 321 -4.90 -21.78 8.41
N ARG A 322 -6.09 -21.37 8.84
CA ARG A 322 -6.26 -20.07 9.51
C ARG A 322 -5.50 -20.16 10.84
N ARG A 323 -4.40 -19.46 10.93
CA ARG A 323 -3.72 -19.18 12.20
C ARG A 323 -4.26 -17.90 12.77
#